data_cd6a15d687bec86bd58db74da50a1a01
#
_entry.id   cd6a15d687bec86bd58db74da50a1a01
#
_cell.length_a   1.000
_cell.length_b   1.000
_cell.length_c   1.000
_cell.angle_alpha   90.00
_cell.angle_beta   90.00
_cell.angle_gamma   90.00
#
_symmetry.space_group_name_H-M   'P 1'
#
loop_
_entity.id
_entity.type
_entity.pdbx_description
1 polymer ?
#
loop_
_entity_poly.entity_id
_entity_poly.type
_entity_poly.pdbx_seq_one_letter_code
_entity_poly.pdbx_strand_id
1 'polypeptide(L)'
;VADSNKVVAPISTPLKAGYDFEGWYNGDTKYTFGSTLSESITLTAKFSNPKTYNISYNLDGGTATNPATYNVESNAITLNNPVKTGYTFTGWSGTGLTGEDNMTVTIAKGSTGDRTYTAHFSQNSYTVKFDTVGGSSISDKTGVTWTDKVLDGITAPTKDGWEFTGWKCGDKTVNADTKYSDLASN
;
A
#
# COMPACT_ATOMS: atom_id res chain seq x y z
N VAL A 1 1.94 -4.17 64.10
CA VAL A 1 0.53 -3.92 63.84
C VAL A 1 0.43 -3.44 62.41
N ALA A 2 -0.10 -4.29 61.50
CA ALA A 2 -0.36 -3.87 60.12
C ALA A 2 -1.38 -2.72 60.18
N ASP A 3 -1.04 -1.59 59.56
CA ASP A 3 -1.89 -0.42 59.45
C ASP A 3 -3.04 -0.77 58.49
N SER A 4 -4.11 -1.35 59.06
CA SER A 4 -5.19 -2.05 58.34
C SER A 4 -6.09 -1.11 57.48
N ASN A 5 -5.83 0.20 57.53
CA ASN A 5 -6.63 1.21 56.84
C ASN A 5 -5.93 1.87 55.64
N LYS A 6 -4.73 1.39 55.25
CA LYS A 6 -4.05 1.90 54.06
C LYS A 6 -4.54 1.19 52.82
N VAL A 7 -4.90 1.97 51.81
CA VAL A 7 -5.25 1.44 50.49
C VAL A 7 -3.96 1.04 49.77
N VAL A 8 -3.85 -0.25 49.45
CA VAL A 8 -2.73 -0.82 48.73
C VAL A 8 -3.07 -0.78 47.23
N ALA A 9 -2.09 -0.45 46.39
CA ALA A 9 -2.26 -0.49 44.95
C ALA A 9 -2.67 -1.90 44.47
N PRO A 10 -3.57 -2.02 43.50
CA PRO A 10 -3.85 -3.30 42.83
C PRO A 10 -2.58 -3.94 42.30
N ILE A 11 -2.50 -5.28 42.39
CA ILE A 11 -1.32 -6.06 41.90
C ILE A 11 -1.12 -5.93 40.39
N SER A 12 -2.21 -5.67 39.63
CA SER A 12 -2.17 -5.48 38.19
C SER A 12 -2.80 -4.15 37.79
N THR A 13 -2.26 -3.53 36.74
CA THR A 13 -2.85 -2.35 36.13
C THR A 13 -3.94 -2.77 35.12
N PRO A 14 -5.08 -2.03 35.06
CA PRO A 14 -6.08 -2.28 34.04
C PRO A 14 -5.51 -2.06 32.63
N LEU A 15 -5.93 -2.91 31.68
CA LEU A 15 -5.55 -2.82 30.27
C LEU A 15 -6.75 -2.40 29.43
N LYS A 16 -6.55 -1.44 28.54
CA LYS A 16 -7.48 -1.04 27.50
C LYS A 16 -6.72 -0.96 26.18
N ALA A 17 -7.09 -1.82 25.23
CA ALA A 17 -6.40 -1.91 23.95
C ALA A 17 -6.33 -0.55 23.27
N GLY A 18 -5.13 -0.13 22.84
CA GLY A 18 -4.90 1.15 22.17
C GLY A 18 -4.88 2.39 23.06
N TYR A 19 -4.84 2.22 24.38
CA TYR A 19 -4.74 3.32 25.34
C TYR A 19 -3.65 3.05 26.38
N ASP A 20 -3.11 4.12 26.99
CA ASP A 20 -2.26 4.02 28.17
C ASP A 20 -3.08 4.20 29.42
N PHE A 21 -2.77 3.42 30.45
CA PHE A 21 -3.35 3.60 31.77
C PHE A 21 -2.69 4.80 32.46
N GLU A 22 -3.47 5.83 32.81
CA GLU A 22 -2.96 7.05 33.44
C GLU A 22 -2.98 6.98 34.95
N GLY A 23 -3.81 6.13 35.50
CA GLY A 23 -3.90 5.97 36.96
C GLY A 23 -5.32 5.76 37.45
N TRP A 24 -5.40 5.61 38.78
CA TRP A 24 -6.65 5.58 39.48
C TRP A 24 -7.03 6.99 39.95
N TYR A 25 -8.31 7.32 39.88
CA TYR A 25 -8.84 8.62 40.23
C TYR A 25 -10.03 8.49 41.19
N ASN A 26 -10.10 9.40 42.20
CA ASN A 26 -11.28 9.65 42.99
C ASN A 26 -11.94 10.94 42.46
N GLY A 27 -13.02 10.78 41.69
CA GLY A 27 -13.55 11.87 40.90
C GLY A 27 -12.51 12.35 39.86
N ASP A 28 -12.16 13.62 39.88
CA ASP A 28 -11.18 14.22 38.97
C ASP A 28 -9.74 14.25 39.50
N THR A 29 -9.55 13.82 40.76
CA THR A 29 -8.24 13.85 41.41
C THR A 29 -7.55 12.49 41.28
N LYS A 30 -6.29 12.50 40.77
CA LYS A 30 -5.46 11.30 40.72
C LYS A 30 -5.16 10.80 42.13
N TYR A 31 -5.44 9.53 42.37
CA TYR A 31 -5.28 8.91 43.68
C TYR A 31 -3.85 8.37 43.86
N THR A 32 -3.26 8.69 45.03
CA THR A 32 -1.97 8.16 45.48
C THR A 32 -2.20 7.09 46.54
N PHE A 33 -1.73 5.87 46.31
CA PHE A 33 -1.86 4.76 47.24
C PHE A 33 -0.99 4.94 48.48
N GLY A 34 -1.37 4.28 49.56
CA GLY A 34 -0.68 4.34 50.86
C GLY A 34 -1.29 5.30 51.87
N SER A 35 -2.33 6.06 51.50
CA SER A 35 -3.07 6.91 52.41
C SER A 35 -4.09 6.11 53.20
N THR A 36 -4.36 6.52 54.45
CA THR A 36 -5.47 5.99 55.25
C THR A 36 -6.79 6.61 54.80
N LEU A 37 -7.86 5.81 54.80
CA LEU A 37 -9.21 6.28 54.49
C LEU A 37 -10.01 6.52 55.76
N SER A 38 -10.77 7.60 55.80
CA SER A 38 -11.78 7.90 56.80
C SER A 38 -13.20 7.53 56.36
N GLU A 39 -13.39 7.27 55.04
CA GLU A 39 -14.68 6.93 54.44
C GLU A 39 -14.49 6.01 53.20
N SER A 40 -15.58 5.41 52.71
CA SER A 40 -15.56 4.61 51.50
C SER A 40 -15.36 5.50 50.27
N ILE A 41 -14.46 5.07 49.35
CA ILE A 41 -14.22 5.76 48.09
C ILE A 41 -14.38 4.82 46.91
N THR A 42 -14.69 5.36 45.75
CA THR A 42 -14.67 4.63 44.48
C THR A 42 -13.52 5.15 43.60
N LEU A 43 -12.59 4.25 43.25
CA LEU A 43 -11.50 4.60 42.37
C LEU A 43 -11.84 4.18 40.93
N THR A 44 -11.78 5.15 40.01
CA THR A 44 -12.03 4.96 38.60
C THR A 44 -10.71 4.94 37.85
N ALA A 45 -10.51 3.94 36.96
CA ALA A 45 -9.38 3.89 36.08
C ALA A 45 -9.53 4.95 34.98
N LYS A 46 -8.51 5.80 34.78
CA LYS A 46 -8.44 6.71 33.65
C LYS A 46 -7.37 6.24 32.65
N PHE A 47 -7.68 6.45 31.38
CA PHE A 47 -6.82 6.10 30.26
C PHE A 47 -6.57 7.35 29.40
N SER A 48 -5.42 7.37 28.71
CA SER A 48 -5.01 8.42 27.76
C SER A 48 -6.00 8.59 26.59
N ASN A 49 -5.70 9.54 25.73
CA ASN A 49 -6.25 9.52 24.37
C ASN A 49 -5.79 8.25 23.63
N PRO A 50 -6.53 7.82 22.58
CA PRO A 50 -6.14 6.66 21.78
C PRO A 50 -4.72 6.82 21.23
N LYS A 51 -3.92 5.75 21.34
CA LYS A 51 -2.58 5.69 20.71
C LYS A 51 -2.71 5.78 19.21
N THR A 52 -1.84 6.57 18.59
CA THR A 52 -1.69 6.60 17.13
C THR A 52 -0.69 5.56 16.67
N TYR A 53 -1.06 4.79 15.66
CA TYR A 53 -0.23 3.80 14.98
C TYR A 53 0.07 4.22 13.57
N ASN A 54 1.28 3.91 13.08
CA ASN A 54 1.73 4.26 11.74
C ASN A 54 1.36 3.17 10.74
N ILE A 55 1.11 3.59 9.50
CA ILE A 55 0.99 2.70 8.34
C ILE A 55 2.06 3.10 7.33
N SER A 56 2.96 2.18 7.03
CA SER A 56 4.03 2.38 6.05
C SER A 56 3.74 1.59 4.78
N TYR A 57 4.04 2.19 3.62
CA TYR A 57 3.78 1.60 2.31
C TYR A 57 5.06 1.53 1.48
N ASN A 58 5.37 0.36 0.94
CA ASN A 58 6.27 0.20 -0.19
C ASN A 58 5.41 0.02 -1.45
N LEU A 59 5.33 1.03 -2.30
CA LEU A 59 4.49 1.01 -3.50
C LEU A 59 5.22 0.48 -4.74
N ASP A 60 6.48 0.02 -4.62
CA ASP A 60 7.30 -0.52 -5.71
C ASP A 60 7.26 0.35 -7.00
N GLY A 61 7.34 1.67 -6.82
CA GLY A 61 7.27 2.65 -7.91
C GLY A 61 5.86 2.94 -8.44
N GLY A 62 4.81 2.34 -7.87
CA GLY A 62 3.42 2.70 -8.12
C GLY A 62 2.98 3.93 -7.30
N THR A 63 1.77 4.39 -7.53
CA THR A 63 1.15 5.52 -6.82
C THR A 63 -0.21 5.14 -6.25
N ALA A 64 -0.44 5.47 -4.98
CA ALA A 64 -1.73 5.38 -4.30
C ALA A 64 -1.78 6.41 -3.17
N THR A 65 -2.98 6.84 -2.81
CA THR A 65 -3.21 7.67 -1.62
C THR A 65 -3.93 6.85 -0.58
N ASN A 66 -3.25 6.59 0.54
CA ASN A 66 -3.76 5.84 1.68
C ASN A 66 -3.42 6.58 2.99
N PRO A 67 -4.18 6.37 4.09
CA PRO A 67 -3.88 6.98 5.39
C PRO A 67 -2.51 6.55 5.91
N ALA A 68 -1.73 7.49 6.46
CA ALA A 68 -0.43 7.22 7.06
C ALA A 68 -0.52 6.76 8.52
N THR A 69 -1.65 6.98 9.18
CA THR A 69 -1.86 6.68 10.60
C THR A 69 -3.29 6.25 10.88
N TYR A 70 -3.49 5.60 12.01
CA TYR A 70 -4.80 5.23 12.54
C TYR A 70 -4.74 5.04 14.06
N ASN A 71 -5.88 4.87 14.70
CA ASN A 71 -6.02 4.47 16.08
C ASN A 71 -7.22 3.53 16.26
N VAL A 72 -7.47 3.05 17.48
CA VAL A 72 -8.56 2.11 17.78
C VAL A 72 -9.97 2.65 17.54
N GLU A 73 -10.13 3.98 17.49
CA GLU A 73 -11.41 4.66 17.24
C GLU A 73 -11.63 4.95 15.75
N SER A 74 -10.57 4.86 14.93
CA SER A 74 -10.67 5.04 13.47
C SER A 74 -11.68 4.07 12.87
N ASN A 75 -12.47 4.54 11.90
CA ASN A 75 -13.29 3.64 11.09
C ASN A 75 -12.40 2.63 10.36
N ALA A 76 -13.00 1.51 9.93
CA ALA A 76 -12.29 0.55 9.10
C ALA A 76 -11.69 1.25 7.86
N ILE A 77 -10.43 0.95 7.55
CA ILE A 77 -9.66 1.52 6.43
C ILE A 77 -9.46 0.43 5.40
N THR A 78 -10.04 0.60 4.21
CA THR A 78 -9.72 -0.24 3.06
C THR A 78 -8.67 0.47 2.22
N LEU A 79 -7.56 -0.21 1.91
CA LEU A 79 -6.47 0.37 1.14
C LEU A 79 -6.88 0.55 -0.33
N ASN A 80 -6.52 1.70 -0.90
CA ASN A 80 -6.56 1.93 -2.33
C ASN A 80 -5.38 1.20 -2.99
N ASN A 81 -5.67 0.42 -4.03
CA ASN A 81 -4.65 -0.27 -4.79
C ASN A 81 -3.84 0.72 -5.62
N PRO A 82 -2.50 0.56 -5.69
CA PRO A 82 -1.66 1.46 -6.45
C PRO A 82 -1.75 1.18 -7.96
N VAL A 83 -1.48 2.20 -8.75
CA VAL A 83 -1.31 2.11 -10.19
C VAL A 83 0.16 2.34 -10.56
N LYS A 84 0.67 1.56 -11.54
CA LYS A 84 2.02 1.66 -12.08
C LYS A 84 1.96 1.46 -13.59
N THR A 85 2.35 2.49 -14.35
CA THR A 85 2.26 2.45 -15.81
C THR A 85 3.08 1.30 -16.40
N GLY A 86 2.48 0.51 -17.28
CA GLY A 86 3.09 -0.67 -17.88
C GLY A 86 3.07 -1.92 -17.01
N TYR A 87 2.37 -1.88 -15.86
CA TYR A 87 2.25 -2.99 -14.93
C TYR A 87 0.80 -3.19 -14.49
N THR A 88 0.49 -4.40 -14.11
CA THR A 88 -0.77 -4.77 -13.48
C THR A 88 -0.53 -5.03 -12.00
N PHE A 89 -1.29 -4.39 -11.12
CA PHE A 89 -1.24 -4.67 -9.69
C PHE A 89 -1.72 -6.10 -9.42
N THR A 90 -0.94 -6.88 -8.66
CA THR A 90 -1.22 -8.29 -8.37
C THR A 90 -1.63 -8.54 -6.92
N GLY A 91 -1.41 -7.57 -6.02
CA GLY A 91 -1.86 -7.67 -4.64
C GLY A 91 -0.92 -7.00 -3.66
N TRP A 92 -1.31 -7.07 -2.40
CA TRP A 92 -0.56 -6.61 -1.25
C TRP A 92 0.02 -7.78 -0.47
N SER A 93 1.22 -7.60 0.10
CA SER A 93 1.71 -8.36 1.25
C SER A 93 1.93 -7.44 2.45
N GLY A 94 2.06 -8.00 3.65
CA GLY A 94 2.41 -7.22 4.83
C GLY A 94 1.69 -7.64 6.10
N THR A 95 1.54 -6.72 7.03
CA THR A 95 1.04 -6.98 8.38
C THR A 95 -0.36 -7.60 8.37
N GLY A 96 -0.46 -8.82 8.90
CA GLY A 96 -1.72 -9.57 9.02
C GLY A 96 -2.22 -10.19 7.73
N LEU A 97 -1.40 -10.20 6.67
CA LEU A 97 -1.72 -10.82 5.38
C LEU A 97 -0.93 -12.13 5.20
N THR A 98 -1.49 -13.04 4.43
CA THR A 98 -0.84 -14.27 3.97
C THR A 98 -0.62 -14.17 2.46
N GLY A 99 0.61 -14.45 1.99
CA GLY A 99 0.97 -14.36 0.57
C GLY A 99 1.09 -12.91 0.08
N GLU A 100 1.10 -12.75 -1.25
CA GLU A 100 1.38 -11.49 -1.95
C GLU A 100 0.24 -11.06 -2.89
N ASP A 101 -0.85 -11.82 -2.94
CA ASP A 101 -1.96 -11.68 -3.88
C ASP A 101 -3.24 -11.07 -3.26
N ASN A 102 -3.09 -10.35 -2.16
CA ASN A 102 -4.21 -9.76 -1.45
C ASN A 102 -4.72 -8.51 -2.18
N MET A 103 -5.73 -8.67 -3.01
CA MET A 103 -6.32 -7.57 -3.80
C MET A 103 -7.14 -6.59 -2.96
N THR A 104 -7.60 -6.99 -1.80
CA THR A 104 -8.37 -6.14 -0.87
C THR A 104 -7.79 -6.28 0.52
N VAL A 105 -7.35 -5.17 1.10
CA VAL A 105 -6.81 -5.11 2.45
C VAL A 105 -7.63 -4.12 3.27
N THR A 106 -8.13 -4.58 4.42
CA THR A 106 -8.91 -3.76 5.34
C THR A 106 -8.32 -3.82 6.74
N ILE A 107 -8.00 -2.67 7.31
CA ILE A 107 -7.65 -2.51 8.71
C ILE A 107 -8.97 -2.31 9.47
N ALA A 108 -9.34 -3.29 10.28
CA ALA A 108 -10.61 -3.23 11.02
C ALA A 108 -10.56 -2.18 12.13
N LYS A 109 -11.71 -1.57 12.45
CA LYS A 109 -11.87 -0.74 13.64
C LYS A 109 -11.45 -1.50 14.90
N GLY A 110 -10.78 -0.82 15.82
CA GLY A 110 -10.26 -1.45 17.04
C GLY A 110 -8.90 -2.11 16.89
N SER A 111 -8.33 -2.13 15.67
CA SER A 111 -6.97 -2.64 15.44
C SER A 111 -5.92 -1.81 16.18
N THR A 112 -4.80 -2.46 16.56
CA THR A 112 -3.65 -1.85 17.22
C THR A 112 -2.35 -2.23 16.52
N GLY A 113 -1.28 -1.48 16.80
CA GLY A 113 0.08 -1.73 16.30
C GLY A 113 0.37 -1.08 14.95
N ASP A 114 1.64 -0.76 14.71
CA ASP A 114 2.10 -0.25 13.41
C ASP A 114 1.93 -1.31 12.32
N ARG A 115 1.74 -0.85 11.08
CA ARG A 115 1.52 -1.72 9.93
C ARG A 115 2.42 -1.35 8.78
N THR A 116 2.81 -2.36 8.01
CA THR A 116 3.60 -2.20 6.80
C THR A 116 2.97 -3.02 5.69
N TYR A 117 2.82 -2.41 4.50
CA TYR A 117 2.28 -3.07 3.33
C TYR A 117 3.19 -2.85 2.12
N THR A 118 3.38 -3.91 1.33
CA THR A 118 4.15 -3.89 0.08
C THR A 118 3.23 -4.22 -1.07
N ALA A 119 3.25 -3.39 -2.11
CA ALA A 119 2.53 -3.61 -3.34
C ALA A 119 3.34 -4.51 -4.28
N HIS A 120 2.67 -5.43 -4.96
CA HIS A 120 3.24 -6.33 -5.96
C HIS A 120 2.62 -6.08 -7.32
N PHE A 121 3.44 -6.20 -8.37
CA PHE A 121 3.02 -5.95 -9.74
C PHE A 121 3.59 -7.00 -10.68
N SER A 122 2.85 -7.31 -11.73
CA SER A 122 3.35 -8.02 -12.90
C SER A 122 3.55 -7.06 -14.06
N GLN A 123 4.64 -7.22 -14.81
CA GLN A 123 4.91 -6.42 -16.01
C GLN A 123 3.94 -6.81 -17.12
N ASN A 124 3.32 -5.82 -17.77
CA ASN A 124 2.44 -6.04 -18.89
C ASN A 124 3.25 -6.38 -20.16
N SER A 125 2.70 -7.26 -20.99
CA SER A 125 3.27 -7.70 -22.23
C SER A 125 2.33 -7.34 -23.39
N TYR A 126 2.89 -6.79 -24.45
CA TYR A 126 2.18 -6.28 -25.60
C TYR A 126 2.69 -6.96 -26.89
N THR A 127 1.91 -6.84 -27.96
CA THR A 127 2.30 -7.30 -29.30
C THR A 127 2.33 -6.11 -30.25
N VAL A 128 3.43 -5.95 -30.98
CA VAL A 128 3.56 -4.99 -32.07
C VAL A 128 3.34 -5.75 -33.40
N LYS A 129 2.36 -5.31 -34.17
CA LYS A 129 2.06 -5.86 -35.50
C LYS A 129 2.61 -4.94 -36.57
N PHE A 130 3.10 -5.54 -37.65
CA PHE A 130 3.70 -4.84 -38.79
C PHE A 130 2.86 -5.01 -40.03
N ASP A 131 2.29 -3.92 -40.55
CA ASP A 131 1.68 -3.88 -41.88
C ASP A 131 2.73 -3.41 -42.87
N THR A 132 3.17 -4.29 -43.75
CA THR A 132 4.22 -4.03 -44.75
C THR A 132 3.67 -3.46 -46.05
N VAL A 133 2.36 -3.23 -46.15
CA VAL A 133 1.66 -2.65 -47.33
C VAL A 133 2.04 -3.39 -48.63
N GLY A 134 2.03 -4.73 -48.57
CA GLY A 134 2.36 -5.62 -49.68
C GLY A 134 3.86 -5.81 -49.93
N GLY A 135 4.73 -5.40 -49.02
CA GLY A 135 6.15 -5.78 -48.99
C GLY A 135 6.34 -7.17 -48.35
N SER A 136 7.62 -7.57 -48.18
CA SER A 136 7.97 -8.82 -47.51
C SER A 136 7.37 -8.87 -46.12
N SER A 137 6.83 -10.04 -45.75
CA SER A 137 6.15 -10.21 -44.43
C SER A 137 7.13 -10.10 -43.28
N ILE A 138 6.67 -9.51 -42.19
CA ILE A 138 7.38 -9.43 -40.89
C ILE A 138 6.45 -10.05 -39.86
N SER A 139 7.02 -10.95 -39.04
CA SER A 139 6.27 -11.54 -37.93
C SER A 139 5.94 -10.52 -36.86
N ASP A 140 4.79 -10.68 -36.18
CA ASP A 140 4.44 -9.90 -35.02
C ASP A 140 5.53 -10.00 -33.94
N LYS A 141 5.88 -8.88 -33.32
CA LYS A 141 6.80 -8.84 -32.19
C LYS A 141 5.98 -8.96 -30.90
N THR A 142 6.05 -10.13 -30.26
CA THR A 142 5.36 -10.42 -28.99
C THR A 142 6.28 -10.18 -27.78
N GLY A 143 5.70 -10.10 -26.59
CA GLY A 143 6.48 -9.93 -25.34
C GLY A 143 7.07 -8.54 -25.15
N VAL A 144 6.61 -7.55 -25.91
CA VAL A 144 7.07 -6.17 -25.80
C VAL A 144 6.58 -5.56 -24.51
N THR A 145 7.48 -5.00 -23.71
CA THR A 145 7.13 -4.30 -22.47
C THR A 145 7.00 -2.80 -22.69
N TRP A 146 6.53 -2.07 -21.68
CA TRP A 146 6.27 -0.63 -21.75
C TRP A 146 7.49 0.19 -22.22
N THR A 147 8.69 -0.22 -21.82
CA THR A 147 9.95 0.51 -22.08
C THR A 147 10.77 -0.05 -23.23
N ASP A 148 10.32 -1.14 -23.87
CA ASP A 148 11.06 -1.77 -24.96
C ASP A 148 10.98 -0.96 -26.25
N LYS A 149 12.07 -0.98 -27.01
CA LYS A 149 12.12 -0.43 -28.37
C LYS A 149 11.32 -1.33 -29.32
N VAL A 150 10.36 -0.74 -30.03
CA VAL A 150 9.42 -1.49 -30.87
C VAL A 150 10.07 -2.10 -32.11
N LEU A 151 11.14 -1.49 -32.66
CA LEU A 151 11.85 -1.97 -33.85
C LEU A 151 13.11 -2.79 -33.53
N ASP A 152 13.42 -3.04 -32.27
CA ASP A 152 14.58 -3.87 -31.92
C ASP A 152 14.44 -5.28 -32.51
N GLY A 153 15.46 -5.73 -33.32
CA GLY A 153 15.44 -6.99 -34.05
C GLY A 153 14.54 -7.01 -35.28
N ILE A 154 13.96 -5.89 -35.71
CA ILE A 154 13.11 -5.80 -36.92
C ILE A 154 13.92 -5.29 -38.11
N THR A 155 13.92 -6.07 -39.17
CA THR A 155 14.52 -5.68 -40.46
C THR A 155 13.47 -4.97 -41.32
N ALA A 156 13.88 -3.94 -42.06
CA ALA A 156 12.99 -3.24 -42.99
C ALA A 156 12.43 -4.21 -44.07
N PRO A 157 11.13 -4.12 -44.44
CA PRO A 157 10.56 -4.91 -45.50
C PRO A 157 11.10 -4.49 -46.88
N THR A 158 11.11 -5.43 -47.82
CA THR A 158 11.42 -5.17 -49.21
C THR A 158 10.15 -5.27 -50.05
N LYS A 159 10.08 -4.47 -51.15
CA LYS A 159 9.00 -4.52 -52.15
C LYS A 159 9.57 -4.13 -53.51
N ASP A 160 9.41 -5.02 -54.49
CA ASP A 160 9.97 -4.82 -55.83
C ASP A 160 9.50 -3.50 -56.45
N GLY A 161 10.46 -2.68 -56.92
CA GLY A 161 10.21 -1.39 -57.50
C GLY A 161 9.88 -0.27 -56.52
N TRP A 162 10.00 -0.50 -55.22
CA TRP A 162 9.69 0.48 -54.17
C TRP A 162 10.83 0.64 -53.18
N GLU A 163 11.00 1.85 -52.67
CA GLU A 163 11.93 2.16 -51.58
C GLU A 163 11.18 2.20 -50.25
N PHE A 164 11.74 1.56 -49.23
CA PHE A 164 11.21 1.64 -47.88
C PHE A 164 11.55 2.99 -47.22
N THR A 165 10.58 3.79 -46.90
CA THR A 165 10.76 5.15 -46.35
C THR A 165 10.65 5.23 -44.83
N GLY A 166 10.23 4.15 -44.14
CA GLY A 166 10.14 4.10 -42.69
C GLY A 166 8.83 3.55 -42.17
N TRP A 167 8.75 3.43 -40.87
CA TRP A 167 7.58 2.99 -40.14
C TRP A 167 6.77 4.16 -39.57
N LYS A 168 5.47 3.99 -39.50
CA LYS A 168 4.53 4.90 -38.85
C LYS A 168 3.57 4.13 -37.96
N CYS A 169 3.14 4.78 -36.82
CA CYS A 169 2.02 4.34 -35.98
C CYS A 169 1.03 5.53 -35.89
N GLY A 170 -0.06 5.45 -36.66
CA GLY A 170 -0.89 6.63 -36.92
C GLY A 170 -0.06 7.75 -37.55
N ASP A 171 -0.09 8.93 -36.95
CA ASP A 171 0.70 10.08 -37.42
C ASP A 171 2.13 10.12 -36.89
N LYS A 172 2.50 9.24 -35.95
CA LYS A 172 3.84 9.20 -35.36
C LYS A 172 4.82 8.46 -36.24
N THR A 173 5.99 9.05 -36.50
CA THR A 173 7.13 8.35 -37.11
C THR A 173 7.79 7.45 -36.06
N VAL A 174 8.07 6.19 -36.49
CA VAL A 174 8.70 5.19 -35.61
C VAL A 174 10.13 4.98 -36.08
N ASN A 175 11.10 5.13 -35.21
CA ASN A 175 12.53 4.95 -35.45
C ASN A 175 13.12 3.91 -34.48
N ALA A 176 14.42 3.62 -34.64
CA ALA A 176 15.11 2.61 -33.84
C ALA A 176 15.08 2.86 -32.32
N ASP A 177 14.86 4.10 -31.88
CA ASP A 177 14.81 4.47 -30.45
C ASP A 177 13.40 4.56 -29.89
N THR A 178 12.38 4.45 -30.75
CA THR A 178 10.97 4.54 -30.36
C THR A 178 10.60 3.38 -29.43
N LYS A 179 10.14 3.71 -28.22
CA LYS A 179 9.64 2.74 -27.25
C LYS A 179 8.14 2.51 -27.42
N TYR A 180 7.65 1.38 -26.89
CA TYR A 180 6.21 1.10 -26.89
C TYR A 180 5.43 2.22 -26.17
N SER A 181 5.95 2.75 -25.07
CA SER A 181 5.39 3.88 -24.33
C SER A 181 5.19 5.16 -25.15
N ASP A 182 5.97 5.37 -26.20
CA ASP A 182 5.87 6.56 -27.05
C ASP A 182 4.69 6.47 -28.02
N LEU A 183 4.21 5.26 -28.28
CA LEU A 183 3.15 4.95 -29.24
C LEU A 183 1.81 4.70 -28.57
N ALA A 184 1.80 4.00 -27.44
CA ALA A 184 0.60 3.69 -26.69
C ALA A 184 0.04 4.92 -25.97
N SER A 185 -1.27 5.05 -25.93
CA SER A 185 -1.97 5.94 -24.99
C SER A 185 -2.19 5.20 -23.67
N ASN A 186 -1.95 5.89 -22.54
CA ASN A 186 -2.28 5.38 -21.21
C ASN A 186 -3.78 5.18 -21.02
#